data_79f03d38d46cff17c5311668f0f10d1a
#
_entry.id   79f03d38d46cff17c5311668f0f10d1a
#
_cell.length_a   1.000
_cell.length_b   1.000
_cell.length_c   1.000
_cell.angle_alpha   90.00
_cell.angle_beta   90.00
_cell.angle_gamma   90.00
#
_symmetry.space_group_name_H-M   'P 1'
#
loop_
_entity.id
_entity.type
_entity.pdbx_description
1 polymer ?
#
loop_
_entity_poly.entity_id
_entity_poly.type
_entity_poly.pdbx_seq_one_letter_code
_entity_poly.pdbx_strand_id
1 'polypeptide(L)'
;IDTLPADGLTIIATGPLTAAPLAEAIATATGRDQLAFFDAIAPIVHGESVDMDIAWKASRWDKGSAEGDGKDYINCPMNREEYDAFVEGLLTLPKTEFKQWEKDTPYFDGCMPIEVMAERGRETLRHGPMKPVGLDNPRTGRWPYAVVQLRQDNALGTLWNMVGFQTKLKYEAQVSLFRTIPGLENAQFARLGGLHRNTFIKSPELLDGELRLRAMPHVRFAGQITGCEGYVESAAVGLLAGLMTAAQIAGGSLPPPPPETALGALLGHITGGADAESYQPMNVNFGLLPPLDASVRKKDRKLGYTDRARTALADWLPQAQRLLNPLP
;
A
#
# COMPACT_ATOMS: atom_id res chain seq x y z
N ILE A 1 18.86 -4.60 -17.21
CA ILE A 1 20.02 -3.74 -16.93
C ILE A 1 20.48 -4.04 -15.51
N ASP A 2 21.75 -4.35 -15.36
CA ASP A 2 22.37 -4.72 -14.08
C ASP A 2 23.21 -3.58 -13.47
N THR A 3 23.41 -2.49 -14.22
CA THR A 3 24.20 -1.32 -13.81
C THR A 3 23.50 -0.02 -14.17
N LEU A 4 23.83 1.05 -13.46
CA LEU A 4 23.35 2.39 -13.84
C LEU A 4 24.14 2.85 -15.08
N PRO A 5 23.44 3.40 -16.11
CA PRO A 5 24.10 4.01 -17.27
C PRO A 5 25.04 5.15 -16.83
N ALA A 6 26.21 5.19 -17.43
CA ALA A 6 27.22 6.23 -17.10
C ALA A 6 26.86 7.58 -17.73
N ASP A 7 26.09 7.59 -18.81
CA ASP A 7 25.70 8.77 -19.57
C ASP A 7 24.28 8.62 -20.14
N GLY A 8 23.77 9.68 -20.71
CA GLY A 8 22.41 9.74 -21.26
C GLY A 8 21.33 9.90 -20.20
N LEU A 9 20.24 10.56 -20.55
CA LEU A 9 19.11 10.75 -19.64
C LEU A 9 18.41 9.43 -19.37
N THR A 10 18.37 9.02 -18.13
CA THR A 10 17.84 7.72 -17.69
C THR A 10 16.76 7.90 -16.64
N ILE A 11 15.69 7.11 -16.73
CA ILE A 11 14.65 7.02 -15.69
C ILE A 11 14.64 5.57 -15.17
N ILE A 12 14.87 5.40 -13.87
CA ILE A 12 14.77 4.13 -13.15
C ILE A 12 13.35 4.03 -12.57
N ALA A 13 12.53 3.17 -13.16
CA ALA A 13 11.14 2.94 -12.76
C ALA A 13 10.87 1.44 -12.54
N THR A 14 11.82 0.75 -11.92
CA THR A 14 11.82 -0.71 -11.77
C THR A 14 10.86 -1.22 -10.69
N GLY A 15 10.30 -0.30 -9.89
CA GLY A 15 9.34 -0.64 -8.84
C GLY A 15 9.97 -1.40 -7.66
N PRO A 16 9.14 -2.10 -6.87
CA PRO A 16 9.57 -2.70 -5.61
C PRO A 16 10.43 -3.95 -5.79
N LEU A 17 10.32 -4.63 -6.93
CA LEU A 17 11.02 -5.89 -7.24
C LEU A 17 12.24 -5.64 -8.12
N THR A 18 12.97 -4.57 -7.86
CA THR A 18 14.24 -4.26 -8.55
C THR A 18 15.22 -5.42 -8.42
N ALA A 19 15.79 -5.85 -9.56
CA ALA A 19 16.74 -6.97 -9.58
C ALA A 19 17.96 -6.69 -8.72
N ALA A 20 18.46 -7.72 -8.04
CA ALA A 20 19.58 -7.57 -7.10
C ALA A 20 20.83 -6.88 -7.68
N PRO A 21 21.29 -7.18 -8.92
CA PRO A 21 22.46 -6.48 -9.48
C PRO A 21 22.26 -4.98 -9.65
N LEU A 22 21.06 -4.56 -10.14
CA LEU A 22 20.73 -3.14 -10.27
C LEU A 22 20.61 -2.50 -8.87
N ALA A 23 20.05 -3.23 -7.93
CA ALA A 23 19.94 -2.81 -6.55
C ALA A 23 21.32 -2.52 -5.92
N GLU A 24 22.30 -3.40 -6.11
CA GLU A 24 23.68 -3.20 -5.68
C GLU A 24 24.36 -2.03 -6.40
N ALA A 25 24.10 -1.87 -7.70
CA ALA A 25 24.61 -0.73 -8.46
C ALA A 25 24.10 0.61 -7.91
N ILE A 26 22.81 0.69 -7.53
CA ILE A 26 22.21 1.87 -6.91
C ILE A 26 22.86 2.12 -5.53
N ALA A 27 23.02 1.09 -4.69
CA ALA A 27 23.65 1.20 -3.38
C ALA A 27 25.09 1.72 -3.51
N THR A 28 25.87 1.17 -4.46
CA THR A 28 27.24 1.60 -4.74
C THR A 28 27.31 3.07 -5.18
N ALA A 29 26.45 3.47 -6.12
CA ALA A 29 26.43 4.83 -6.64
C ALA A 29 25.99 5.88 -5.60
N THR A 30 25.17 5.48 -4.63
CA THR A 30 24.65 6.38 -3.58
C THR A 30 25.49 6.35 -2.29
N GLY A 31 26.35 5.35 -2.12
CA GLY A 31 27.06 5.11 -0.86
C GLY A 31 26.11 4.72 0.29
N ARG A 32 24.91 4.27 -0.01
CA ARG A 32 23.87 3.91 0.96
C ARG A 32 23.34 2.53 0.67
N ASP A 33 23.13 1.76 1.73
CA ASP A 33 22.39 0.52 1.64
C ASP A 33 20.94 0.81 1.21
N GLN A 34 20.40 -0.08 0.37
CA GLN A 34 18.99 0.01 0.00
C GLN A 34 18.12 -0.31 1.21
N LEU A 35 17.11 0.50 1.38
CA LEU A 35 16.06 0.18 2.31
C LEU A 35 15.16 -0.88 1.69
N ALA A 36 14.72 -1.81 2.51
CA ALA A 36 13.75 -2.80 2.13
C ALA A 36 12.66 -2.85 3.19
N PHE A 37 11.47 -3.22 2.75
CA PHE A 37 10.37 -3.57 3.64
C PHE A 37 9.73 -4.85 3.16
N PHE A 38 9.09 -5.58 4.08
CA PHE A 38 8.29 -6.72 3.71
C PHE A 38 6.84 -6.30 3.50
N ASP A 39 6.34 -6.64 2.32
CA ASP A 39 4.93 -6.57 1.98
C ASP A 39 4.34 -7.98 2.08
N ALA A 40 3.39 -8.16 2.97
CA ALA A 40 2.70 -9.42 3.14
C ALA A 40 1.41 -9.43 2.33
N ILE A 41 1.17 -10.53 1.63
CA ILE A 41 0.01 -10.71 0.77
C ILE A 41 -1.01 -11.59 1.49
N ALA A 42 -2.28 -11.20 1.41
CA ALA A 42 -3.39 -11.97 1.93
C ALA A 42 -3.84 -13.07 0.96
N PRO A 43 -4.38 -14.19 1.45
CA PRO A 43 -4.95 -15.25 0.61
C PRO A 43 -6.20 -14.77 -0.14
N ILE A 44 -6.43 -15.43 -1.28
CA ILE A 44 -7.65 -15.30 -2.07
C ILE A 44 -8.34 -16.66 -2.12
N VAL A 45 -9.63 -16.69 -1.81
CA VAL A 45 -10.47 -17.88 -1.84
C VAL A 45 -11.47 -17.86 -3.00
N HIS A 46 -11.85 -19.03 -3.51
CA HIS A 46 -12.95 -19.17 -4.45
C HIS A 46 -14.28 -19.01 -3.71
N GLY A 47 -15.13 -18.09 -4.15
CA GLY A 47 -16.39 -17.77 -3.49
C GLY A 47 -17.35 -18.96 -3.38
N GLU A 48 -17.36 -19.86 -4.37
CA GLU A 48 -18.17 -21.09 -4.38
C GLU A 48 -17.78 -22.10 -3.29
N SER A 49 -16.55 -21.98 -2.75
CA SER A 49 -16.06 -22.85 -1.67
C SER A 49 -16.36 -22.32 -0.28
N VAL A 50 -16.99 -21.16 -0.16
CA VAL A 50 -17.42 -20.56 1.11
C VAL A 50 -18.80 -21.09 1.48
N ASP A 51 -18.94 -21.61 2.68
CA ASP A 51 -20.24 -22.06 3.19
C ASP A 51 -21.12 -20.86 3.59
N MET A 52 -22.07 -20.55 2.72
CA MET A 52 -23.00 -19.46 2.93
C MET A 52 -24.14 -19.79 3.91
N ASP A 53 -24.24 -21.03 4.39
CA ASP A 53 -25.14 -21.38 5.50
C ASP A 53 -24.53 -20.93 6.85
N ILE A 54 -23.24 -20.68 6.91
CA ILE A 54 -22.51 -20.12 8.06
C ILE A 54 -22.18 -18.65 7.84
N ALA A 55 -21.54 -18.32 6.73
CA ALA A 55 -21.18 -16.97 6.36
C ALA A 55 -22.38 -16.16 5.84
N TRP A 56 -22.26 -14.84 5.78
CA TRP A 56 -23.30 -13.96 5.20
C TRP A 56 -22.68 -12.74 4.53
N LYS A 57 -23.40 -12.15 3.58
CA LYS A 57 -23.01 -10.89 2.92
C LYS A 57 -23.57 -9.69 3.69
N ALA A 58 -22.69 -8.78 4.09
CA ALA A 58 -23.03 -7.49 4.67
C ALA A 58 -21.84 -6.52 4.64
N SER A 59 -22.13 -5.23 4.63
CA SER A 59 -21.18 -4.16 4.92
C SER A 59 -21.40 -3.64 6.34
N ARG A 60 -20.36 -3.08 6.97
CA ARG A 60 -20.47 -2.54 8.35
C ARG A 60 -21.52 -1.43 8.40
N TRP A 61 -22.44 -1.53 9.36
CA TRP A 61 -23.51 -0.56 9.56
C TRP A 61 -24.39 -0.38 8.32
N ASP A 62 -24.51 -1.42 7.49
CA ASP A 62 -25.21 -1.39 6.20
C ASP A 62 -24.75 -0.27 5.25
N LYS A 63 -23.52 0.24 5.50
CA LYS A 63 -22.88 1.25 4.66
C LYS A 63 -22.13 0.56 3.54
N GLY A 64 -22.85 0.22 2.46
CA GLY A 64 -22.25 -0.20 1.20
C GLY A 64 -21.51 0.94 0.49
N SER A 65 -20.84 0.62 -0.62
CA SER A 65 -20.36 1.63 -1.57
C SER A 65 -21.54 2.51 -2.04
N ALA A 66 -21.26 3.72 -2.50
CA ALA A 66 -22.30 4.67 -2.94
C ALA A 66 -23.26 4.10 -4.01
N GLU A 67 -22.88 3.03 -4.69
CA GLU A 67 -23.63 2.31 -5.73
C GLU A 67 -23.95 0.85 -5.33
N GLY A 68 -23.54 0.41 -4.11
CA GLY A 68 -23.68 -0.97 -3.64
C GLY A 68 -24.97 -1.24 -2.86
N ASP A 69 -25.35 -2.51 -2.80
CA ASP A 69 -26.51 -3.02 -2.06
C ASP A 69 -26.25 -3.21 -0.54
N GLY A 70 -25.13 -2.69 -0.01
CA GLY A 70 -24.74 -2.87 1.39
C GLY A 70 -24.17 -4.25 1.71
N LYS A 71 -23.80 -5.04 0.70
CA LYS A 71 -23.35 -6.43 0.82
C LYS A 71 -21.95 -6.69 0.23
N ASP A 72 -21.05 -5.72 0.40
CA ASP A 72 -19.73 -5.74 -0.26
C ASP A 72 -18.78 -6.82 0.27
N TYR A 73 -19.07 -7.39 1.44
CA TYR A 73 -18.20 -8.38 2.10
C TYR A 73 -18.95 -9.66 2.43
N ILE A 74 -18.28 -10.81 2.31
CA ILE A 74 -18.68 -12.04 2.96
C ILE A 74 -18.09 -12.03 4.37
N ASN A 75 -18.86 -12.35 5.39
CA ASN A 75 -18.48 -12.32 6.79
C ASN A 75 -18.55 -13.73 7.38
N CYS A 76 -17.42 -14.22 7.88
CA CYS A 76 -17.32 -15.52 8.55
C CYS A 76 -17.24 -15.28 10.06
N PRO A 77 -18.25 -15.74 10.84
CA PRO A 77 -18.29 -15.50 12.28
C PRO A 77 -17.35 -16.43 13.03
N MET A 78 -16.85 -15.96 14.16
CA MET A 78 -16.15 -16.82 15.14
C MET A 78 -16.71 -16.55 16.53
N ASN A 79 -16.89 -17.62 17.32
CA ASN A 79 -17.08 -17.51 18.74
C ASN A 79 -15.73 -17.33 19.46
N ARG A 80 -15.73 -17.23 20.79
CA ARG A 80 -14.52 -16.98 21.56
C ARG A 80 -13.52 -18.16 21.50
N GLU A 81 -14.00 -19.38 21.60
CA GLU A 81 -13.16 -20.57 21.61
C GLU A 81 -12.48 -20.78 20.25
N GLU A 82 -13.22 -20.60 19.16
CA GLU A 82 -12.70 -20.64 17.78
C GLU A 82 -11.66 -19.53 17.54
N TYR A 83 -11.91 -18.33 18.03
CA TYR A 83 -10.98 -17.21 17.94
C TYR A 83 -9.70 -17.48 18.74
N ASP A 84 -9.82 -17.91 19.98
CA ASP A 84 -8.67 -18.20 20.84
C ASP A 84 -7.79 -19.32 20.24
N ALA A 85 -8.41 -20.37 19.69
CA ALA A 85 -7.71 -21.45 18.99
C ALA A 85 -7.04 -20.96 17.70
N PHE A 86 -7.70 -20.09 16.94
CA PHE A 86 -7.17 -19.48 15.74
C PHE A 86 -5.93 -18.61 16.05
N VAL A 87 -6.00 -17.75 17.06
CA VAL A 87 -4.86 -16.92 17.51
C VAL A 87 -3.70 -17.78 17.96
N GLU A 88 -3.97 -18.86 18.70
CA GLU A 88 -2.92 -19.82 19.10
C GLU A 88 -2.24 -20.47 17.89
N GLY A 89 -3.03 -20.84 16.87
CA GLY A 89 -2.51 -21.36 15.60
C GLY A 89 -1.62 -20.34 14.88
N LEU A 90 -2.02 -19.07 14.81
CA LEU A 90 -1.18 -18.00 14.25
C LEU A 90 0.16 -17.88 14.96
N LEU A 91 0.18 -18.04 16.27
CA LEU A 91 1.40 -17.87 17.08
C LEU A 91 2.35 -19.07 17.00
N THR A 92 1.81 -20.28 16.86
CA THR A 92 2.58 -21.53 17.01
C THR A 92 2.91 -22.24 15.70
N LEU A 93 2.09 -22.09 14.66
CA LEU A 93 2.29 -22.80 13.40
C LEU A 93 3.54 -22.32 12.64
N PRO A 94 4.11 -23.16 11.75
CA PRO A 94 5.32 -22.89 11.02
C PRO A 94 5.21 -21.63 10.15
N LYS A 95 6.19 -20.74 10.29
CA LYS A 95 6.31 -19.48 9.55
C LYS A 95 7.49 -19.52 8.59
N THR A 96 7.49 -18.64 7.61
CA THR A 96 8.66 -18.39 6.75
C THR A 96 9.80 -17.86 7.61
N GLU A 97 10.94 -18.51 7.55
CA GLU A 97 12.14 -18.09 8.25
C GLU A 97 12.86 -17.01 7.44
N PHE A 98 13.22 -15.93 8.10
CA PHE A 98 14.04 -14.89 7.52
C PHE A 98 15.51 -15.25 7.60
N LYS A 99 16.27 -14.89 6.57
CA LYS A 99 17.73 -14.87 6.63
C LYS A 99 18.18 -13.88 7.71
N GLN A 100 19.38 -14.08 8.26
CA GLN A 100 19.86 -13.26 9.38
C GLN A 100 19.81 -11.74 9.08
N TRP A 101 20.16 -11.35 7.86
CA TRP A 101 20.15 -9.95 7.40
C TRP A 101 18.75 -9.38 7.09
N GLU A 102 17.73 -10.24 7.03
CA GLU A 102 16.33 -9.85 6.80
C GLU A 102 15.58 -9.61 8.11
N LYS A 103 16.13 -10.08 9.24
CA LYS A 103 15.43 -10.03 10.55
C LYS A 103 15.15 -8.61 11.02
N ASP A 104 16.01 -7.68 10.65
CA ASP A 104 15.88 -6.26 11.02
C ASP A 104 15.07 -5.44 9.99
N THR A 105 14.61 -6.09 8.89
CA THR A 105 13.81 -5.42 7.87
C THR A 105 12.39 -5.18 8.38
N PRO A 106 11.91 -3.93 8.42
CA PRO A 106 10.58 -3.62 8.93
C PRO A 106 9.48 -4.15 8.00
N TYR A 107 8.31 -4.41 8.57
CA TYR A 107 7.09 -4.59 7.79
C TYR A 107 6.49 -3.23 7.44
N PHE A 108 5.92 -3.13 6.25
CA PHE A 108 5.06 -1.99 5.93
C PHE A 108 3.80 -2.04 6.81
N ASP A 109 3.49 -0.94 7.51
CA ASP A 109 2.40 -0.90 8.49
C ASP A 109 1.04 -1.27 7.88
N GLY A 110 0.80 -0.88 6.62
CA GLY A 110 -0.43 -1.20 5.89
C GLY A 110 -0.59 -2.67 5.50
N CYS A 111 0.51 -3.44 5.47
CA CYS A 111 0.57 -4.84 5.05
C CYS A 111 1.25 -5.73 6.11
N MET A 112 1.12 -5.35 7.38
CA MET A 112 1.67 -6.11 8.50
C MET A 112 1.07 -7.51 8.56
N PRO A 113 1.90 -8.58 8.67
CA PRO A 113 1.39 -9.93 8.83
C PRO A 113 0.47 -10.08 10.04
N ILE A 114 -0.61 -10.84 9.89
CA ILE A 114 -1.60 -11.04 10.94
C ILE A 114 -0.99 -11.70 12.19
N GLU A 115 0.04 -12.53 12.03
CA GLU A 115 0.78 -13.13 13.14
C GLU A 115 1.50 -12.05 13.97
N VAL A 116 2.09 -11.07 13.32
CA VAL A 116 2.77 -9.95 14.00
C VAL A 116 1.77 -9.09 14.77
N MET A 117 0.57 -8.91 14.24
CA MET A 117 -0.51 -8.26 14.98
C MET A 117 -0.96 -9.08 16.19
N ALA A 118 -1.06 -10.41 16.04
CA ALA A 118 -1.42 -11.33 17.14
C ALA A 118 -0.35 -11.36 18.25
N GLU A 119 0.94 -11.26 17.90
CA GLU A 119 2.06 -11.16 18.84
C GLU A 119 1.97 -9.93 19.76
N ARG A 120 1.33 -8.84 19.31
CA ARG A 120 1.11 -7.62 20.10
C ARG A 120 0.07 -7.79 21.22
N GLY A 121 -0.73 -8.84 21.16
CA GLY A 121 -1.74 -9.19 22.17
C GLY A 121 -2.88 -10.00 21.57
N ARG A 122 -3.40 -10.94 22.35
CA ARG A 122 -4.45 -11.89 21.88
C ARG A 122 -5.71 -11.18 21.36
N GLU A 123 -6.09 -10.04 21.94
CA GLU A 123 -7.29 -9.28 21.53
C GLU A 123 -7.03 -8.31 20.39
N THR A 124 -5.78 -8.12 19.95
CA THR A 124 -5.42 -7.12 18.93
C THR A 124 -6.22 -7.31 17.65
N LEU A 125 -6.41 -8.54 17.19
CA LEU A 125 -7.13 -8.82 15.94
C LEU A 125 -8.60 -8.45 16.02
N ARG A 126 -9.26 -8.58 17.19
CA ARG A 126 -10.65 -8.16 17.40
C ARG A 126 -10.86 -6.65 17.39
N HIS A 127 -9.81 -5.88 17.60
CA HIS A 127 -9.81 -4.43 17.47
C HIS A 127 -9.29 -3.94 16.11
N GLY A 128 -8.77 -4.87 15.31
CA GLY A 128 -8.21 -4.69 13.97
C GLY A 128 -8.99 -5.43 12.88
N PRO A 129 -8.33 -6.34 12.14
CA PRO A 129 -8.90 -6.99 10.95
C PRO A 129 -10.10 -7.89 11.24
N MET A 130 -10.21 -8.44 12.45
CA MET A 130 -11.30 -9.33 12.84
C MET A 130 -12.36 -8.64 13.71
N LYS A 131 -12.46 -7.33 13.66
CA LYS A 131 -13.41 -6.55 14.46
C LYS A 131 -14.87 -6.90 14.11
N PRO A 132 -15.73 -7.28 15.08
CA PRO A 132 -17.12 -7.67 14.81
C PRO A 132 -18.10 -6.47 14.76
N VAL A 133 -17.71 -5.31 15.28
CA VAL A 133 -18.58 -4.15 15.49
C VAL A 133 -19.25 -3.71 14.18
N GLY A 134 -20.57 -3.56 14.20
CA GLY A 134 -21.36 -3.12 13.03
C GLY A 134 -21.66 -4.25 12.03
N LEU A 135 -21.51 -5.52 12.44
CA LEU A 135 -21.81 -6.71 11.62
C LEU A 135 -22.72 -7.64 12.40
N ASP A 136 -24.05 -7.43 12.30
CA ASP A 136 -25.03 -8.30 12.91
C ASP A 136 -25.09 -9.65 12.17
N ASN A 137 -24.93 -10.75 12.90
CA ASN A 137 -25.14 -12.06 12.32
C ASN A 137 -26.66 -12.29 12.15
N PRO A 138 -27.15 -12.46 10.92
CA PRO A 138 -28.60 -12.56 10.66
C PRO A 138 -29.27 -13.78 11.31
N ARG A 139 -28.49 -14.81 11.71
CA ARG A 139 -28.99 -16.01 12.38
C ARG A 139 -29.18 -15.83 13.88
N THR A 140 -28.38 -14.97 14.52
CA THR A 140 -28.40 -14.77 15.97
C THR A 140 -28.90 -13.40 16.39
N GLY A 141 -28.97 -12.44 15.46
CA GLY A 141 -29.31 -11.04 15.73
C GLY A 141 -28.28 -10.32 16.61
N ARG A 142 -27.05 -10.86 16.74
CA ARG A 142 -25.99 -10.30 17.60
C ARG A 142 -24.66 -10.28 16.85
N TRP A 143 -23.75 -9.44 17.31
CA TRP A 143 -22.37 -9.48 16.84
C TRP A 143 -21.68 -10.77 17.29
N PRO A 144 -20.97 -11.46 16.40
CA PRO A 144 -20.06 -12.54 16.79
C PRO A 144 -18.96 -12.04 17.71
N TYR A 145 -18.18 -12.96 18.29
CA TYR A 145 -17.01 -12.57 19.06
C TYR A 145 -15.93 -11.94 18.17
N ALA A 146 -15.68 -12.54 17.01
CA ALA A 146 -14.83 -11.99 15.96
C ALA A 146 -15.43 -12.30 14.57
N VAL A 147 -14.98 -11.59 13.53
CA VAL A 147 -15.44 -11.79 12.15
C VAL A 147 -14.26 -11.73 11.20
N VAL A 148 -14.14 -12.73 10.33
CA VAL A 148 -13.26 -12.69 9.18
C VAL A 148 -14.04 -12.14 7.99
N GLN A 149 -13.55 -11.07 7.37
CA GLN A 149 -14.18 -10.46 6.20
C GLN A 149 -13.45 -10.86 4.92
N LEU A 150 -14.24 -11.25 3.92
CA LEU A 150 -13.74 -11.49 2.57
C LEU A 150 -14.27 -10.36 1.68
N ARG A 151 -13.37 -9.72 0.93
CA ARG A 151 -13.69 -8.66 -0.04
C ARG A 151 -13.61 -9.23 -1.44
N GLN A 152 -14.57 -8.89 -2.29
CA GLN A 152 -14.56 -9.27 -3.70
C GLN A 152 -13.27 -8.79 -4.38
N ASP A 153 -12.57 -9.71 -5.03
CA ASP A 153 -11.26 -9.47 -5.67
C ASP A 153 -11.36 -9.29 -7.20
N ASN A 154 -12.40 -9.83 -7.82
CA ASN A 154 -12.61 -9.71 -9.26
C ASN A 154 -14.03 -9.27 -9.62
N ALA A 155 -14.22 -8.69 -10.80
CA ALA A 155 -15.52 -8.18 -11.26
C ALA A 155 -16.60 -9.28 -11.36
N LEU A 156 -16.21 -10.54 -11.57
CA LEU A 156 -17.14 -11.68 -11.66
C LEU A 156 -17.67 -12.13 -10.30
N GLY A 157 -17.09 -11.67 -9.18
CA GLY A 157 -17.48 -12.10 -7.83
C GLY A 157 -17.11 -13.56 -7.50
N THR A 158 -16.23 -14.17 -8.28
CA THR A 158 -15.78 -15.57 -8.06
C THR A 158 -14.59 -15.67 -7.11
N LEU A 159 -13.82 -14.60 -6.93
CA LEU A 159 -12.64 -14.55 -6.10
C LEU A 159 -12.81 -13.54 -4.97
N TRP A 160 -12.37 -13.92 -3.76
CA TRP A 160 -12.56 -13.15 -2.54
C TRP A 160 -11.27 -13.09 -1.72
N ASN A 161 -10.79 -11.88 -1.45
CA ASN A 161 -9.59 -11.62 -0.68
C ASN A 161 -9.89 -11.61 0.83
N MET A 162 -9.09 -12.32 1.63
CA MET A 162 -9.20 -12.32 3.10
C MET A 162 -8.64 -11.00 3.65
N VAL A 163 -9.52 -10.11 4.07
CA VAL A 163 -9.17 -8.74 4.47
C VAL A 163 -8.33 -8.71 5.75
N GLY A 164 -7.12 -8.16 5.66
CA GLY A 164 -6.21 -8.05 6.80
C GLY A 164 -5.53 -9.37 7.19
N PHE A 165 -5.58 -10.38 6.34
CA PHE A 165 -4.95 -11.69 6.55
C PHE A 165 -3.64 -11.86 5.78
N GLN A 166 -2.91 -10.78 5.58
CA GLN A 166 -1.53 -10.86 5.13
C GLN A 166 -0.75 -11.76 6.09
N THR A 167 0.04 -12.70 5.57
CA THR A 167 0.61 -13.75 6.41
C THR A 167 2.02 -14.17 5.99
N LYS A 168 2.83 -14.54 6.98
CA LYS A 168 4.12 -15.21 6.83
C LYS A 168 4.07 -16.71 7.14
N LEU A 169 2.89 -17.29 7.41
CA LEU A 169 2.73 -18.73 7.60
C LEU A 169 3.17 -19.49 6.35
N LYS A 170 3.76 -20.67 6.52
CA LYS A 170 4.01 -21.60 5.41
C LYS A 170 2.69 -22.07 4.80
N TYR A 171 2.68 -22.42 3.52
CA TYR A 171 1.45 -22.72 2.76
C TYR A 171 0.57 -23.79 3.39
N GLU A 172 1.15 -24.90 3.89
CA GLU A 172 0.39 -25.94 4.56
C GLU A 172 -0.25 -25.45 5.88
N ALA A 173 0.48 -24.62 6.63
CA ALA A 173 -0.02 -24.01 7.86
C ALA A 173 -1.18 -23.03 7.56
N GLN A 174 -1.10 -22.27 6.47
CA GLN A 174 -2.20 -21.39 6.05
C GLN A 174 -3.46 -22.20 5.77
N VAL A 175 -3.36 -23.24 4.93
CA VAL A 175 -4.52 -24.06 4.56
C VAL A 175 -5.15 -24.72 5.80
N SER A 176 -4.33 -25.31 6.68
CA SER A 176 -4.83 -25.97 7.89
C SER A 176 -5.50 -24.99 8.83
N LEU A 177 -4.89 -23.83 9.08
CA LEU A 177 -5.40 -22.85 10.02
C LEU A 177 -6.64 -22.11 9.47
N PHE A 178 -6.61 -21.65 8.22
CA PHE A 178 -7.71 -20.85 7.68
C PHE A 178 -8.98 -21.69 7.46
N ARG A 179 -8.84 -23.02 7.30
CA ARG A 179 -9.96 -23.96 7.29
C ARG A 179 -10.57 -24.24 8.68
N THR A 180 -10.00 -23.71 9.75
CA THR A 180 -10.66 -23.75 11.08
C THR A 180 -11.66 -22.61 11.26
N ILE A 181 -11.69 -21.63 10.34
CA ILE A 181 -12.62 -20.51 10.38
C ILE A 181 -14.00 -21.00 9.91
N PRO A 182 -15.08 -20.82 10.73
CA PRO A 182 -16.42 -21.22 10.34
C PRO A 182 -16.86 -20.59 9.02
N GLY A 183 -17.31 -21.44 8.11
CA GLY A 183 -17.66 -21.08 6.73
C GLY A 183 -16.49 -21.19 5.73
N LEU A 184 -15.28 -21.52 6.19
CA LEU A 184 -14.11 -21.75 5.34
C LEU A 184 -13.55 -23.18 5.45
N GLU A 185 -14.25 -24.12 6.07
CA GLU A 185 -13.78 -25.48 6.31
C GLU A 185 -13.38 -26.20 5.02
N ASN A 186 -14.11 -25.93 3.94
CA ASN A 186 -13.85 -26.48 2.62
C ASN A 186 -13.26 -25.45 1.64
N ALA A 187 -12.71 -24.34 2.15
CA ALA A 187 -12.20 -23.25 1.31
C ALA A 187 -11.12 -23.74 0.32
N GLN A 188 -11.30 -23.36 -0.93
CA GLN A 188 -10.32 -23.53 -1.99
C GLN A 188 -9.61 -22.20 -2.22
N PHE A 189 -8.29 -22.21 -2.07
CA PHE A 189 -7.48 -21.00 -2.23
C PHE A 189 -7.01 -20.86 -3.67
N ALA A 190 -7.45 -19.78 -4.34
CA ALA A 190 -6.94 -19.39 -5.66
C ALA A 190 -5.49 -18.93 -5.54
N ARG A 191 -5.14 -18.31 -4.41
CA ARG A 191 -3.78 -17.91 -4.05
C ARG A 191 -3.63 -17.96 -2.52
N LEU A 192 -2.51 -18.47 -2.05
CA LEU A 192 -2.12 -18.38 -0.64
C LEU A 192 -1.37 -17.06 -0.39
N GLY A 193 -1.32 -16.66 0.86
CA GLY A 193 -0.56 -15.51 1.30
C GLY A 193 0.95 -15.75 1.20
N GLY A 194 1.72 -14.69 1.20
CA GLY A 194 3.16 -14.74 1.12
C GLY A 194 3.81 -13.43 1.50
N LEU A 195 5.14 -13.44 1.55
CA LEU A 195 5.95 -12.25 1.80
C LEU A 195 6.71 -11.88 0.54
N HIS A 196 6.67 -10.62 0.17
CA HIS A 196 7.53 -10.02 -0.83
C HIS A 196 8.46 -9.02 -0.15
N ARG A 197 9.74 -9.10 -0.49
CA ARG A 197 10.70 -8.07 -0.11
C ARG A 197 10.68 -6.99 -1.18
N ASN A 198 10.21 -5.83 -0.81
CA ASN A 198 10.16 -4.65 -1.66
C ASN A 198 11.39 -3.79 -1.43
N THR A 199 11.95 -3.27 -2.51
CA THR A 199 13.12 -2.38 -2.47
C THR A 199 12.68 -0.96 -2.71
N PHE A 200 13.20 -0.01 -1.93
CA PHE A 200 13.08 1.42 -2.16
C PHE A 200 14.39 2.13 -1.79
N ILE A 201 14.51 3.39 -2.16
CA ILE A 201 15.67 4.23 -1.86
C ILE A 201 15.31 5.29 -0.83
N LYS A 202 16.30 5.79 -0.07
CA LYS A 202 16.13 6.97 0.81
C LYS A 202 15.96 8.25 -0.01
N SER A 203 14.86 8.33 -0.75
CA SER A 203 14.61 9.40 -1.72
C SER A 203 14.75 10.82 -1.16
N PRO A 204 14.30 11.14 0.07
CA PRO A 204 14.45 12.49 0.62
C PRO A 204 15.89 12.95 0.72
N GLU A 205 16.83 12.03 0.94
CA GLU A 205 18.25 12.32 0.97
C GLU A 205 18.89 12.28 -0.42
N LEU A 206 18.51 11.30 -1.23
CA LEU A 206 19.20 10.95 -2.46
C LEU A 206 18.72 11.72 -3.69
N LEU A 207 17.46 12.16 -3.71
CA LEU A 207 16.87 12.83 -4.87
C LEU A 207 16.78 14.35 -4.66
N ASP A 208 16.87 15.08 -5.75
CA ASP A 208 16.50 16.49 -5.80
C ASP A 208 15.02 16.69 -6.15
N GLY A 209 14.55 17.94 -6.16
CA GLY A 209 13.17 18.29 -6.45
C GLY A 209 12.68 17.93 -7.86
N GLU A 210 13.59 17.53 -8.76
CA GLU A 210 13.28 17.01 -10.09
C GLU A 210 13.43 15.48 -10.20
N LEU A 211 13.44 14.77 -9.07
CA LEU A 211 13.61 13.32 -9.00
C LEU A 211 14.98 12.80 -9.50
N ARG A 212 15.96 13.70 -9.68
CA ARG A 212 17.31 13.32 -10.13
C ARG A 212 18.12 12.80 -8.95
N LEU A 213 18.88 11.75 -9.20
CA LEU A 213 19.87 11.27 -8.23
C LEU A 213 20.96 12.34 -8.05
N ARG A 214 21.15 12.85 -6.84
CA ARG A 214 22.14 13.90 -6.55
C ARG A 214 23.56 13.52 -6.96
N ALA A 215 23.91 12.23 -6.79
CA ALA A 215 25.23 11.69 -7.19
C ALA A 215 25.38 11.53 -8.72
N MET A 216 24.26 11.37 -9.46
CA MET A 216 24.24 11.17 -10.91
C MET A 216 23.05 11.93 -11.54
N PRO A 217 23.17 13.26 -11.77
CA PRO A 217 22.01 14.10 -12.16
C PRO A 217 21.36 13.76 -13.51
N HIS A 218 21.95 12.92 -14.32
CA HIS A 218 21.38 12.39 -15.55
C HIS A 218 20.43 11.20 -15.30
N VAL A 219 20.40 10.65 -14.08
CA VAL A 219 19.53 9.54 -13.66
C VAL A 219 18.41 10.07 -12.78
N ARG A 220 17.16 9.79 -13.15
CA ARG A 220 15.97 10.02 -12.34
C ARG A 220 15.40 8.73 -11.81
N PHE A 221 14.72 8.82 -10.69
CA PHE A 221 13.93 7.71 -10.14
C PHE A 221 12.44 8.01 -10.21
N ALA A 222 11.63 6.98 -10.44
CA ALA A 222 10.19 7.14 -10.58
C ALA A 222 9.42 5.93 -10.03
N GLY A 223 8.21 6.18 -9.53
CA GLY A 223 7.32 5.15 -9.02
C GLY A 223 7.72 4.64 -7.65
N GLN A 224 7.28 3.44 -7.30
CA GLN A 224 7.35 2.90 -5.94
C GLN A 224 8.77 2.80 -5.38
N ILE A 225 9.78 2.62 -6.22
CA ILE A 225 11.19 2.62 -5.78
C ILE A 225 11.60 3.93 -5.07
N THR A 226 10.89 5.03 -5.31
CA THR A 226 11.09 6.31 -4.62
C THR A 226 10.44 6.37 -3.23
N GLY A 227 9.73 5.31 -2.80
CA GLY A 227 8.98 5.30 -1.54
C GLY A 227 7.58 5.90 -1.63
N CYS A 228 7.05 6.17 -2.82
CA CYS A 228 5.62 6.38 -2.99
C CYS A 228 4.90 5.02 -3.07
N GLU A 229 3.85 4.82 -2.27
CA GLU A 229 3.05 3.61 -2.27
C GLU A 229 1.72 3.86 -3.00
N GLY A 230 1.26 2.83 -3.73
CA GLY A 230 0.02 2.86 -4.52
C GLY A 230 0.23 3.00 -6.02
N TYR A 231 -0.67 2.39 -6.79
CA TYR A 231 -0.59 2.40 -8.27
C TYR A 231 -0.77 3.80 -8.86
N VAL A 232 -1.69 4.59 -8.30
CA VAL A 232 -1.97 5.95 -8.79
C VAL A 232 -0.80 6.87 -8.47
N GLU A 233 -0.26 6.78 -7.26
CA GLU A 233 0.93 7.52 -6.82
C GLU A 233 2.14 7.17 -7.67
N SER A 234 2.39 5.89 -7.89
CA SER A 234 3.51 5.43 -8.72
C SER A 234 3.40 5.91 -10.17
N ALA A 235 2.20 5.84 -10.75
CA ALA A 235 1.94 6.36 -12.10
C ALA A 235 2.12 7.88 -12.17
N ALA A 236 1.65 8.61 -11.16
CA ALA A 236 1.77 10.06 -11.08
C ALA A 236 3.23 10.53 -10.96
N VAL A 237 4.03 9.88 -10.10
CA VAL A 237 5.48 10.16 -9.99
C VAL A 237 6.20 9.78 -11.28
N GLY A 238 5.80 8.68 -11.93
CA GLY A 238 6.31 8.28 -13.25
C GLY A 238 6.02 9.31 -14.34
N LEU A 239 4.79 9.84 -14.36
CA LEU A 239 4.41 10.93 -15.28
C LEU A 239 5.28 12.17 -15.03
N LEU A 240 5.46 12.60 -13.78
CA LEU A 240 6.31 13.75 -13.47
C LEU A 240 7.75 13.54 -13.92
N ALA A 241 8.34 12.39 -13.66
CA ALA A 241 9.71 12.08 -14.10
C ALA A 241 9.84 12.18 -15.62
N GLY A 242 8.84 11.66 -16.36
CA GLY A 242 8.77 11.79 -17.82
C GLY A 242 8.66 13.22 -18.30
N LEU A 243 7.76 14.02 -17.73
CA LEU A 243 7.55 15.42 -18.09
C LEU A 243 8.78 16.28 -17.77
N MET A 244 9.42 16.07 -16.59
CA MET A 244 10.66 16.76 -16.22
C MET A 244 11.81 16.38 -17.15
N THR A 245 11.90 15.13 -17.59
CA THR A 245 12.90 14.71 -18.56
C THR A 245 12.65 15.32 -19.92
N ALA A 246 11.40 15.36 -20.39
CA ALA A 246 11.04 16.00 -21.66
C ALA A 246 11.35 17.51 -21.65
N ALA A 247 11.03 18.21 -20.57
CA ALA A 247 11.37 19.62 -20.40
C ALA A 247 12.90 19.84 -20.46
N GLN A 248 13.68 18.97 -19.81
CA GLN A 248 15.15 19.04 -19.86
C GLN A 248 15.69 18.80 -21.27
N ILE A 249 15.14 17.88 -22.03
CA ILE A 249 15.51 17.65 -23.45
C ILE A 249 15.20 18.89 -24.29
N ALA A 250 14.09 19.58 -23.99
CA ALA A 250 13.72 20.84 -24.65
C ALA A 250 14.54 22.06 -24.18
N GLY A 251 15.54 21.87 -23.30
CA GLY A 251 16.40 22.96 -22.79
C GLY A 251 15.74 23.78 -21.68
N GLY A 252 14.65 23.31 -21.08
CA GLY A 252 13.92 23.96 -19.99
C GLY A 252 13.87 23.10 -18.72
N SER A 253 13.10 23.58 -17.75
CA SER A 253 12.79 22.88 -16.50
C SER A 253 11.30 23.02 -16.19
N LEU A 254 10.63 21.90 -15.89
CA LEU A 254 9.23 21.91 -15.47
C LEU A 254 9.14 22.42 -14.04
N PRO A 255 8.35 23.48 -13.75
CA PRO A 255 8.12 23.88 -12.37
C PRO A 255 7.43 22.74 -11.59
N PRO A 256 7.83 22.50 -10.33
CA PRO A 256 7.19 21.45 -9.53
C PRO A 256 5.70 21.75 -9.37
N PRO A 257 4.85 20.71 -9.30
CA PRO A 257 3.45 20.89 -8.97
C PRO A 257 3.29 21.58 -7.61
N PRO A 258 2.26 22.43 -7.44
CA PRO A 258 2.03 23.14 -6.18
C PRO A 258 1.86 22.18 -4.99
N PRO A 259 2.44 22.50 -3.83
CA PRO A 259 2.36 21.64 -2.63
C PRO A 259 0.92 21.49 -2.10
N GLU A 260 0.00 22.33 -2.50
CA GLU A 260 -1.43 22.21 -2.21
C GLU A 260 -2.11 21.07 -2.96
N THR A 261 -1.47 20.53 -4.00
CA THR A 261 -1.95 19.38 -4.76
C THR A 261 -1.43 18.08 -4.19
N ALA A 262 -2.16 16.99 -4.37
CA ALA A 262 -1.71 15.67 -3.95
C ALA A 262 -0.36 15.30 -4.58
N LEU A 263 -0.17 15.64 -5.85
CA LEU A 263 1.04 15.37 -6.61
C LEU A 263 2.24 16.18 -6.10
N GLY A 264 2.05 17.48 -5.84
CA GLY A 264 3.11 18.36 -5.29
C GLY A 264 3.47 18.01 -3.85
N ALA A 265 2.47 17.67 -3.01
CA ALA A 265 2.71 17.22 -1.65
C ALA A 265 3.50 15.91 -1.61
N LEU A 266 3.14 14.94 -2.47
CA LEU A 266 3.88 13.68 -2.60
C LEU A 266 5.30 13.91 -3.10
N LEU A 267 5.49 14.72 -4.15
CA LEU A 267 6.82 15.07 -4.66
C LEU A 267 7.67 15.71 -3.56
N GLY A 268 7.13 16.69 -2.85
CA GLY A 268 7.83 17.33 -1.72
C GLY A 268 8.24 16.32 -0.65
N HIS A 269 7.37 15.37 -0.31
CA HIS A 269 7.65 14.33 0.68
C HIS A 269 8.83 13.44 0.25
N ILE A 270 8.83 12.95 -0.98
CA ILE A 270 9.85 12.03 -1.49
C ILE A 270 11.17 12.72 -1.92
N THR A 271 11.23 14.05 -1.92
CA THR A 271 12.43 14.80 -2.37
C THR A 271 13.04 15.72 -1.32
N GLY A 272 12.78 15.49 -0.04
CA GLY A 272 13.41 16.22 1.06
C GLY A 272 12.46 16.69 2.16
N GLY A 273 11.14 16.54 2.00
CA GLY A 273 10.16 16.93 3.02
C GLY A 273 10.00 15.92 4.15
N ALA A 274 10.48 14.69 3.96
CA ALA A 274 10.48 13.65 4.99
C ALA A 274 11.82 13.53 5.69
N ASP A 275 11.79 13.09 6.95
CA ASP A 275 13.00 12.70 7.67
C ASP A 275 13.55 11.40 7.07
N ALA A 276 14.79 11.43 6.57
CA ALA A 276 15.42 10.31 5.89
C ALA A 276 15.64 9.10 6.81
N GLU A 277 15.82 9.29 8.11
CA GLU A 277 16.09 8.18 9.05
C GLU A 277 14.82 7.37 9.34
N SER A 278 13.67 8.03 9.39
CA SER A 278 12.38 7.39 9.63
C SER A 278 11.57 7.17 8.33
N TYR A 279 12.19 7.42 7.16
CA TYR A 279 11.54 7.35 5.87
C TYR A 279 11.01 5.96 5.56
N GLN A 280 9.71 5.87 5.30
CA GLN A 280 9.05 4.64 4.85
C GLN A 280 8.10 4.96 3.70
N PRO A 281 7.87 3.99 2.79
CA PRO A 281 6.88 4.14 1.74
C PRO A 281 5.51 4.49 2.29
N MET A 282 4.82 5.41 1.60
CA MET A 282 3.46 5.78 1.99
C MET A 282 2.61 6.22 0.80
N ASN A 283 1.29 6.09 0.97
CA ASN A 283 0.31 6.67 0.08
C ASN A 283 0.20 8.19 0.32
N VAL A 284 -0.21 8.93 -0.72
CA VAL A 284 -0.59 10.32 -0.55
C VAL A 284 -1.77 10.43 0.42
N ASN A 285 -1.69 11.38 1.35
CA ASN A 285 -2.74 11.61 2.33
C ASN A 285 -2.81 13.10 2.72
N PHE A 286 -3.90 13.48 3.40
CA PHE A 286 -4.10 14.89 3.78
C PHE A 286 -3.04 15.45 4.75
N GLY A 287 -2.29 14.59 5.45
CA GLY A 287 -1.20 15.00 6.33
C GLY A 287 0.02 15.56 5.60
N LEU A 288 0.19 15.23 4.32
CA LEU A 288 1.27 15.77 3.48
C LEU A 288 0.96 17.16 2.93
N LEU A 289 -0.33 17.53 2.87
CA LEU A 289 -0.75 18.82 2.32
C LEU A 289 -0.51 19.95 3.34
N PRO A 290 -0.11 21.14 2.90
CA PRO A 290 -0.06 22.30 3.77
C PRO A 290 -1.39 22.50 4.50
N PRO A 291 -1.39 22.83 5.80
CA PRO A 291 -2.62 22.93 6.57
C PRO A 291 -3.57 23.99 6.01
N LEU A 292 -4.87 23.77 6.18
CA LEU A 292 -5.88 24.78 5.92
C LEU A 292 -5.91 25.78 7.09
N ASP A 293 -6.49 26.96 6.81
CA ASP A 293 -6.77 27.94 7.85
C ASP A 293 -7.54 27.32 9.02
N ALA A 294 -7.20 27.72 10.25
CA ALA A 294 -7.78 27.19 11.46
C ALA A 294 -9.30 27.44 11.58
N SER A 295 -9.83 28.43 10.88
CA SER A 295 -11.27 28.73 10.82
C SER A 295 -12.10 27.70 10.07
N VAL A 296 -11.47 26.86 9.22
CA VAL A 296 -12.16 25.83 8.45
C VAL A 296 -12.65 24.70 9.38
N ARG A 297 -13.96 24.55 9.47
CA ARG A 297 -14.60 23.53 10.33
C ARG A 297 -14.17 22.13 9.90
N LYS A 298 -14.02 21.22 10.85
CA LYS A 298 -13.58 19.83 10.66
C LYS A 298 -14.34 19.09 9.54
N LYS A 299 -15.66 19.30 9.45
CA LYS A 299 -16.52 18.67 8.43
C LYS A 299 -16.25 19.17 7.00
N ASP A 300 -15.76 20.41 6.87
CA ASP A 300 -15.56 21.09 5.60
C ASP A 300 -14.09 20.97 5.09
N ARG A 301 -13.20 20.42 5.92
CA ARG A 301 -11.75 20.35 5.61
C ARG A 301 -11.43 19.58 4.34
N LYS A 302 -12.08 18.44 4.10
CA LYS A 302 -11.83 17.64 2.89
C LYS A 302 -12.15 18.44 1.64
N LEU A 303 -13.29 19.11 1.62
CA LEU A 303 -13.69 19.98 0.51
C LEU A 303 -12.72 21.15 0.37
N GLY A 304 -12.36 21.81 1.47
CA GLY A 304 -11.39 22.90 1.46
C GLY A 304 -10.03 22.53 0.87
N TYR A 305 -9.51 21.32 1.19
CA TYR A 305 -8.28 20.82 0.56
C TYR A 305 -8.45 20.61 -0.94
N THR A 306 -9.56 19.99 -1.38
CA THR A 306 -9.77 19.71 -2.80
C THR A 306 -10.00 20.95 -3.63
N ASP A 307 -10.71 21.94 -3.11
CA ASP A 307 -10.95 23.21 -3.82
C ASP A 307 -9.66 24.03 -3.95
N ARG A 308 -8.87 24.13 -2.88
CA ARG A 308 -7.55 24.76 -2.92
C ARG A 308 -6.62 24.05 -3.92
N ALA A 309 -6.60 22.73 -3.92
CA ALA A 309 -5.80 21.94 -4.85
C ALA A 309 -6.20 22.18 -6.31
N ARG A 310 -7.50 22.25 -6.61
CA ARG A 310 -8.00 22.56 -7.97
C ARG A 310 -7.58 23.94 -8.44
N THR A 311 -7.68 24.95 -7.58
CA THR A 311 -7.23 26.31 -7.89
C THR A 311 -5.74 26.34 -8.19
N ALA A 312 -4.92 25.79 -7.29
CA ALA A 312 -3.47 25.74 -7.46
C ALA A 312 -3.05 24.98 -8.74
N LEU A 313 -3.73 23.87 -9.05
CA LEU A 313 -3.47 23.11 -10.27
C LEU A 313 -3.85 23.90 -11.53
N ALA A 314 -4.98 24.61 -11.51
CA ALA A 314 -5.41 25.43 -12.64
C ALA A 314 -4.41 26.56 -12.95
N ASP A 315 -3.77 27.13 -11.94
CA ASP A 315 -2.73 28.16 -12.09
C ASP A 315 -1.39 27.59 -12.58
N TRP A 316 -1.09 26.33 -12.24
CA TRP A 316 0.14 25.64 -12.62
C TRP A 316 0.09 25.06 -14.04
N LEU A 317 -1.04 24.48 -14.46
CA LEU A 317 -1.18 23.80 -15.75
C LEU A 317 -0.75 24.63 -16.96
N PRO A 318 -1.12 25.94 -17.10
CA PRO A 318 -0.67 26.76 -18.25
C PRO A 318 0.85 26.95 -18.29
N GLN A 319 1.52 26.94 -17.13
CA GLN A 319 2.98 27.05 -17.05
C GLN A 319 3.65 25.75 -17.53
N ALA A 320 3.14 24.61 -17.06
CA ALA A 320 3.60 23.30 -17.48
C ALA A 320 3.35 23.07 -18.98
N GLN A 321 2.18 23.41 -19.50
CA GLN A 321 1.84 23.27 -20.92
C GLN A 321 2.73 24.10 -21.85
N ARG A 322 3.11 25.30 -21.45
CA ARG A 322 4.02 26.16 -22.26
C ARG A 322 5.40 25.52 -22.47
N LEU A 323 5.86 24.74 -21.52
CA LEU A 323 7.16 24.05 -21.58
C LEU A 323 7.08 22.73 -22.34
N LEU A 324 5.87 22.15 -22.43
CA LEU A 324 5.60 20.88 -23.09
C LEU A 324 5.04 21.05 -24.51
N ASN A 325 4.53 22.22 -24.84
CA ASN A 325 4.14 22.64 -26.20
C ASN A 325 5.32 23.32 -26.91
N PRO A 326 5.53 22.78 -27.99
CA PRO A 326 6.55 21.98 -28.51
C PRO A 326 7.65 22.75 -29.08
N LEU A 327 8.35 22.07 -29.12
CA LEU A 327 9.17 21.52 -30.24
C LEU A 327 8.46 21.76 -31.58
N PRO A 328 8.95 22.71 -32.39
CA PRO A 328 8.41 22.94 -33.73
C PRO A 328 8.49 21.71 -34.60
#